data_cd8e16efe6a7752e9745c1d41d1eefb1
#
_entry.id   cd8e16efe6a7752e9745c1d41d1eefb1
#
_cell.length_a   1.000
_cell.length_b   1.000
_cell.length_c   1.000
_cell.angle_alpha   90.00
_cell.angle_beta   90.00
_cell.angle_gamma   90.00
#
_symmetry.space_group_name_H-M   'P 1'
#
loop_
_entity.id
_entity.type
_entity.pdbx_description
1 polymer ?
#
loop_
_entity_poly.entity_id
_entity_poly.type
_entity_poly.pdbx_seq_one_letter_code
_entity_poly.pdbx_strand_id
1 'polypeptide(L)'
;YVHYCPNETIQGIAMHEIPKIDKPLMADMTSVILSQPLDVSKFDLIYAGAQKNIGPAGLTIVIISKELMEKGDSSLPKILRYSEHSKANSMLNTPPTFSWYFAGKVFKWIKRSGGLDHFEALNKKKAEKLYDFIDSSDLYENNLQKSQRSLTNVTFNLKNDDLNSSFLDKSKANSLLNLKGHALVGGMRASIYNAMPE
;
A
#
# COMPACT_ATOMS: atom_id res chain seq x y z
N TYR A 1 4.15 -15.11 16.58
CA TYR A 1 3.47 -14.02 15.86
C TYR A 1 2.94 -14.51 14.54
N VAL A 2 1.97 -13.79 14.01
CA VAL A 2 1.52 -13.91 12.61
C VAL A 2 1.87 -12.62 11.89
N HIS A 3 2.51 -12.76 10.73
CA HIS A 3 2.82 -11.64 9.84
C HIS A 3 2.05 -11.80 8.53
N TYR A 4 1.41 -10.73 8.06
CA TYR A 4 0.72 -10.73 6.78
C TYR A 4 0.83 -9.39 6.06
N CYS A 5 0.51 -9.41 4.78
CA CYS A 5 0.42 -8.22 3.95
C CYS A 5 -1.05 -8.06 3.50
N PRO A 6 -1.82 -7.11 4.06
CA PRO A 6 -3.24 -6.96 3.72
C PRO A 6 -3.51 -6.54 2.29
N ASN A 7 -2.53 -5.99 1.59
CA ASN A 7 -2.64 -5.64 0.18
C ASN A 7 -1.34 -6.00 -0.56
N GLU A 8 -1.39 -7.04 -1.37
CA GLU A 8 -0.28 -7.53 -2.17
C GLU A 8 -0.22 -6.77 -3.50
N THR A 9 0.87 -6.03 -3.73
CA THR A 9 1.02 -5.07 -4.83
C THR A 9 1.20 -5.72 -6.21
N ILE A 10 1.77 -6.94 -6.26
CA ILE A 10 2.22 -7.58 -7.51
C ILE A 10 1.04 -8.18 -8.26
N GLN A 11 0.21 -8.96 -7.55
CA GLN A 11 -0.95 -9.63 -8.10
C GLN A 11 -2.26 -8.86 -7.89
N GLY A 12 -2.24 -7.80 -7.07
CA GLY A 12 -3.44 -7.00 -6.78
C GLY A 12 -4.42 -7.69 -5.84
N ILE A 13 -3.93 -8.56 -4.96
CA ILE A 13 -4.74 -9.28 -3.98
C ILE A 13 -4.84 -8.47 -2.69
N ALA A 14 -6.03 -8.36 -2.14
CA ALA A 14 -6.27 -7.71 -0.85
C ALA A 14 -7.04 -8.61 0.11
N MET A 15 -6.67 -8.52 1.40
CA MET A 15 -7.43 -9.05 2.53
C MET A 15 -8.09 -7.86 3.23
N HIS A 16 -9.39 -7.66 2.99
CA HIS A 16 -10.11 -6.50 3.53
C HIS A 16 -10.47 -6.64 5.01
N GLU A 17 -10.48 -7.85 5.52
CA GLU A 17 -10.74 -8.12 6.93
C GLU A 17 -9.45 -8.34 7.70
N ILE A 18 -9.38 -7.79 8.92
CA ILE A 18 -8.27 -8.02 9.84
C ILE A 18 -8.41 -9.45 10.40
N PRO A 19 -7.39 -10.31 10.28
CA PRO A 19 -7.44 -11.67 10.81
C PRO A 19 -7.71 -11.69 12.32
N LYS A 20 -8.65 -12.51 12.75
CA LYS A 20 -8.92 -12.77 14.18
C LYS A 20 -8.04 -13.92 14.65
N ILE A 21 -6.97 -13.62 15.36
CA ILE A 21 -5.97 -14.59 15.80
C ILE A 21 -5.57 -14.34 17.25
N ASP A 22 -5.23 -15.41 17.96
CA ASP A 22 -4.74 -15.37 19.35
C ASP A 22 -3.20 -15.38 19.40
N LYS A 23 -2.59 -14.56 18.57
CA LYS A 23 -1.13 -14.36 18.51
C LYS A 23 -0.83 -12.92 18.14
N PRO A 24 0.33 -12.37 18.50
CA PRO A 24 0.75 -11.04 18.06
C PRO A 24 0.62 -10.91 16.54
N LEU A 25 -0.12 -9.89 16.10
CA LEU A 25 -0.38 -9.62 14.69
C LEU A 25 0.52 -8.51 14.18
N MET A 26 1.29 -8.81 13.14
CA MET A 26 2.18 -7.87 12.47
C MET A 26 1.75 -7.70 11.02
N ALA A 27 1.79 -6.46 10.49
CA ALA A 27 1.37 -6.19 9.13
C ALA A 27 2.34 -5.29 8.35
N ASP A 28 2.65 -5.70 7.11
CA ASP A 28 3.19 -4.81 6.09
C ASP A 28 2.03 -4.07 5.41
N MET A 29 1.88 -2.79 5.74
CA MET A 29 0.83 -1.94 5.16
C MET A 29 1.35 -0.97 4.09
N THR A 30 2.53 -1.19 3.57
CA THR A 30 3.19 -0.29 2.60
C THR A 30 2.27 0.12 1.44
N SER A 31 1.42 -0.78 0.95
CA SER A 31 0.55 -0.50 -0.21
C SER A 31 -0.90 -0.15 0.13
N VAL A 32 -1.26 -0.11 1.41
CA VAL A 32 -2.65 0.15 1.83
C VAL A 32 -2.78 1.20 2.94
N ILE A 33 -1.70 1.50 3.65
CA ILE A 33 -1.74 2.50 4.72
C ILE A 33 -2.28 3.84 4.21
N LEU A 34 -3.11 4.51 5.01
CA LEU A 34 -3.76 5.79 4.68
C LEU A 34 -4.76 5.74 3.51
N SER A 35 -5.08 4.57 2.97
CA SER A 35 -6.09 4.43 1.91
C SER A 35 -7.51 4.34 2.45
N GLN A 36 -7.67 4.02 3.73
CA GLN A 36 -8.94 3.84 4.43
C GLN A 36 -8.72 3.93 5.95
N PRO A 37 -9.78 4.11 6.76
CA PRO A 37 -9.72 4.00 8.22
C PRO A 37 -9.15 2.66 8.67
N LEU A 38 -8.39 2.68 9.76
CA LEU A 38 -7.74 1.49 10.31
C LEU A 38 -7.80 1.52 11.83
N ASP A 39 -8.32 0.46 12.44
CA ASP A 39 -8.20 0.25 13.88
C ASP A 39 -6.82 -0.32 14.22
N VAL A 40 -5.88 0.57 14.53
CA VAL A 40 -4.50 0.19 14.86
C VAL A 40 -4.38 -0.66 16.13
N SER A 41 -5.40 -0.63 17.00
CA SER A 41 -5.41 -1.43 18.24
C SER A 41 -5.51 -2.94 18.00
N LYS A 42 -5.85 -3.35 16.79
CA LYS A 42 -5.89 -4.76 16.37
C LYS A 42 -4.52 -5.34 16.03
N PHE A 43 -3.48 -4.52 16.04
CA PHE A 43 -2.14 -4.92 15.63
C PHE A 43 -1.12 -4.69 16.75
N ASP A 44 -0.17 -5.60 16.86
CA ASP A 44 0.99 -5.39 17.72
C ASP A 44 2.09 -4.61 17.00
N LEU A 45 2.20 -4.78 15.67
CA LEU A 45 3.12 -4.01 14.85
C LEU A 45 2.54 -3.80 13.44
N ILE A 46 2.59 -2.54 13.00
CA ILE A 46 2.37 -2.16 11.61
C ILE A 46 3.64 -1.46 11.12
N TYR A 47 4.07 -1.79 9.93
CA TYR A 47 5.08 -0.99 9.25
C TYR A 47 4.68 -0.67 7.82
N ALA A 48 5.18 0.45 7.31
CA ALA A 48 4.90 0.90 5.95
C ALA A 48 6.03 1.77 5.41
N GLY A 49 6.57 1.39 4.26
CA GLY A 49 7.44 2.26 3.48
C GLY A 49 6.67 3.45 2.91
N ALA A 50 7.28 4.63 2.91
CA ALA A 50 6.59 5.87 2.53
C ALA A 50 6.28 5.99 1.04
N GLN A 51 6.97 5.27 0.17
CA GLN A 51 7.04 5.48 -1.29
C GLN A 51 5.73 5.28 -2.07
N LYS A 52 4.64 4.95 -1.39
CA LYS A 52 3.32 4.77 -2.02
C LYS A 52 2.36 5.90 -1.59
N ASN A 53 1.65 5.76 -0.48
CA ASN A 53 0.67 6.76 -0.01
C ASN A 53 1.24 7.85 0.91
N ILE A 54 2.43 7.65 1.49
CA ILE A 54 2.96 8.56 2.52
C ILE A 54 3.84 9.66 1.90
N GLY A 55 4.67 9.32 0.91
CA GLY A 55 5.59 10.29 0.33
C GLY A 55 6.75 9.66 -0.45
N PRO A 56 7.93 10.30 -0.50
CA PRO A 56 9.12 9.74 -1.16
C PRO A 56 9.67 8.52 -0.45
N ALA A 57 10.43 7.71 -1.16
CA ALA A 57 11.21 6.60 -0.60
C ALA A 57 12.23 7.08 0.46
N GLY A 58 12.74 6.14 1.26
CA GLY A 58 13.76 6.40 2.28
C GLY A 58 13.22 6.64 3.70
N LEU A 59 11.90 6.67 3.87
CA LEU A 59 11.23 6.75 5.16
C LEU A 59 10.35 5.51 5.37
N THR A 60 10.33 4.99 6.59
CA THR A 60 9.41 3.93 7.02
C THR A 60 8.67 4.38 8.28
N ILE A 61 7.36 4.22 8.28
CA ILE A 61 6.54 4.42 9.47
C ILE A 61 6.41 3.08 10.19
N VAL A 62 6.58 3.10 11.51
CA VAL A 62 6.33 1.93 12.37
C VAL A 62 5.36 2.35 13.47
N ILE A 63 4.29 1.59 13.63
CA ILE A 63 3.35 1.68 14.73
C ILE A 63 3.46 0.36 15.50
N ILE A 64 3.88 0.43 16.75
CA ILE A 64 4.15 -0.75 17.57
C ILE A 64 3.50 -0.62 18.94
N SER A 65 2.91 -1.70 19.45
CA SER A 65 2.41 -1.75 20.81
C SER A 65 3.54 -1.61 21.82
N LYS A 66 3.27 -0.94 22.94
CA LYS A 66 4.28 -0.81 24.02
C LYS A 66 4.71 -2.17 24.54
N GLU A 67 3.77 -3.08 24.68
CA GLU A 67 4.04 -4.43 25.16
C GLU A 67 5.01 -5.19 24.25
N LEU A 68 4.80 -5.15 22.93
CA LEU A 68 5.72 -5.80 21.99
C LEU A 68 7.09 -5.13 21.98
N MET A 69 7.12 -3.78 22.05
CA MET A 69 8.37 -3.02 22.08
C MET A 69 9.24 -3.34 23.31
N GLU A 70 8.60 -3.56 24.47
CA GLU A 70 9.29 -3.90 25.72
C GLU A 70 9.85 -5.33 25.72
N LYS A 71 9.29 -6.24 24.93
CA LYS A 71 9.79 -7.61 24.73
C LYS A 71 11.00 -7.71 23.83
N GLY A 72 11.49 -6.58 23.27
CA GLY A 72 12.63 -6.55 22.38
C GLY A 72 13.93 -7.00 23.05
N ASP A 73 14.74 -7.78 22.33
CA ASP A 73 16.04 -8.25 22.82
C ASP A 73 17.04 -7.10 22.99
N SER A 74 17.48 -6.87 24.23
CA SER A 74 18.43 -5.80 24.57
C SER A 74 19.86 -6.09 24.11
N SER A 75 20.17 -7.32 23.71
CA SER A 75 21.49 -7.69 23.16
C SER A 75 21.71 -7.24 21.72
N LEU A 76 20.62 -6.93 21.00
CA LEU A 76 20.68 -6.45 19.63
C LEU A 76 21.37 -5.07 19.53
N PRO A 77 22.03 -4.76 18.41
CA PRO A 77 22.51 -3.41 18.13
C PRO A 77 21.39 -2.37 18.29
N LYS A 78 21.72 -1.18 18.79
CA LYS A 78 20.73 -0.11 19.08
C LYS A 78 19.81 0.19 17.90
N ILE A 79 20.34 0.18 16.67
CA ILE A 79 19.59 0.49 15.46
C ILE A 79 18.47 -0.53 15.16
N LEU A 80 18.56 -1.74 15.68
CA LEU A 80 17.56 -2.79 15.52
C LEU A 80 16.53 -2.85 16.65
N ARG A 81 16.63 -1.94 17.64
CA ARG A 81 15.76 -1.91 18.82
C ARG A 81 14.75 -0.79 18.72
N TYR A 82 13.47 -1.11 18.54
CA TYR A 82 12.40 -0.11 18.50
C TYR A 82 12.31 0.74 19.78
N SER A 83 12.67 0.18 20.95
CA SER A 83 12.75 0.92 22.21
C SER A 83 13.74 2.08 22.16
N GLU A 84 14.88 1.91 21.49
CA GLU A 84 15.88 2.98 21.34
C GLU A 84 15.41 4.07 20.37
N HIS A 85 14.74 3.66 19.27
CA HIS A 85 14.11 4.63 18.37
C HIS A 85 13.01 5.43 19.08
N SER A 86 12.19 4.78 19.90
CA SER A 86 11.14 5.43 20.68
C SER A 86 11.70 6.43 21.69
N LYS A 87 12.72 6.03 22.48
CA LYS A 87 13.40 6.92 23.43
C LYS A 87 14.02 8.15 22.77
N ALA A 88 14.51 8.00 21.54
CA ALA A 88 15.10 9.08 20.76
C ALA A 88 14.06 9.87 19.94
N ASN A 89 12.75 9.68 20.15
CA ASN A 89 11.68 10.29 19.37
C ASN A 89 11.90 10.11 17.85
N SER A 90 12.27 8.90 17.44
CA SER A 90 12.64 8.52 16.07
C SER A 90 13.90 9.19 15.51
N MET A 91 14.68 9.88 16.34
CA MET A 91 15.89 10.61 15.97
C MET A 91 17.16 9.91 16.48
N LEU A 92 17.17 8.57 16.47
CA LEU A 92 18.35 7.78 16.88
C LEU A 92 19.57 8.08 16.01
N ASN A 93 19.35 8.40 14.76
CA ASN A 93 20.32 8.93 13.80
C ASN A 93 19.64 10.03 12.96
N THR A 94 20.42 10.76 12.18
CA THR A 94 19.90 11.79 11.27
C THR A 94 18.89 11.17 10.30
N PRO A 95 17.61 11.65 10.27
CA PRO A 95 16.59 11.11 9.40
C PRO A 95 16.75 11.60 7.96
N PRO A 96 16.09 10.97 6.99
CA PRO A 96 15.96 11.48 5.62
C PRO A 96 15.06 12.72 5.64
N THR A 97 15.63 13.89 5.92
CA THR A 97 14.92 15.14 6.27
C THR A 97 13.90 15.58 5.23
N PHE A 98 14.22 15.45 3.93
CA PHE A 98 13.29 15.76 2.85
C PHE A 98 12.07 14.83 2.88
N SER A 99 12.27 13.52 2.94
CA SER A 99 11.17 12.54 2.97
C SER A 99 10.30 12.72 4.20
N TRP A 100 10.91 13.01 5.35
CA TRP A 100 10.19 13.32 6.59
C TRP A 100 9.32 14.58 6.46
N TYR A 101 9.91 15.69 5.99
CA TYR A 101 9.17 16.92 5.77
C TYR A 101 8.01 16.73 4.80
N PHE A 102 8.26 16.02 3.69
CA PHE A 102 7.25 15.78 2.67
C PHE A 102 6.10 14.90 3.20
N ALA A 103 6.42 13.83 3.94
CA ALA A 103 5.42 12.99 4.59
C ALA A 103 4.50 13.81 5.51
N GLY A 104 5.08 14.74 6.29
CA GLY A 104 4.30 15.68 7.10
C GLY A 104 3.34 16.57 6.28
N LYS A 105 3.70 16.94 5.06
CA LYS A 105 2.81 17.68 4.14
C LYS A 105 1.68 16.78 3.63
N VAL A 106 1.98 15.52 3.29
CA VAL A 106 0.98 14.54 2.86
C VAL A 106 -0.03 14.27 3.97
N PHE A 107 0.39 14.07 5.22
CA PHE A 107 -0.53 13.90 6.35
C PHE A 107 -1.47 15.11 6.54
N LYS A 108 -0.93 16.33 6.40
CA LYS A 108 -1.73 17.55 6.45
C LYS A 108 -2.70 17.65 5.27
N TRP A 109 -2.28 17.24 4.08
CA TRP A 109 -3.14 17.18 2.91
C TRP A 109 -4.29 16.19 3.10
N ILE A 110 -4.01 14.94 3.52
CA ILE A 110 -5.04 13.94 3.81
C ILE A 110 -6.06 14.49 4.80
N LYS A 111 -5.59 15.07 5.92
CA LYS A 111 -6.48 15.64 6.93
C LYS A 111 -7.37 16.75 6.39
N ARG A 112 -6.83 17.66 5.56
CA ARG A 112 -7.59 18.79 4.97
C ARG A 112 -8.56 18.33 3.87
N SER A 113 -8.27 17.21 3.21
CA SER A 113 -9.12 16.64 2.15
C SER A 113 -10.32 15.84 2.68
N GLY A 114 -10.55 15.81 3.99
CA GLY A 114 -11.66 15.08 4.59
C GLY A 114 -11.27 13.78 5.32
N GLY A 115 -9.95 13.53 5.48
CA GLY A 115 -9.45 12.39 6.25
C GLY A 115 -9.56 11.05 5.51
N LEU A 116 -9.44 9.98 6.26
CA LEU A 116 -9.38 8.62 5.69
C LEU A 116 -10.71 8.15 5.12
N ASP A 117 -11.85 8.59 5.67
CA ASP A 117 -13.19 8.26 5.14
C ASP A 117 -13.37 8.79 3.71
N HIS A 118 -12.89 10.01 3.46
CA HIS A 118 -12.91 10.58 2.10
C HIS A 118 -12.05 9.75 1.14
N PHE A 119 -10.83 9.37 1.56
CA PHE A 119 -9.96 8.58 0.69
C PHE A 119 -10.45 7.15 0.49
N GLU A 120 -11.09 6.54 1.48
CA GLU A 120 -11.75 5.26 1.32
C GLU A 120 -12.82 5.32 0.22
N ALA A 121 -13.73 6.29 0.31
CA ALA A 121 -14.77 6.47 -0.69
C ALA A 121 -14.21 6.73 -2.10
N LEU A 122 -13.20 7.61 -2.19
CA LEU A 122 -12.53 7.92 -3.45
C LEU A 122 -11.82 6.70 -4.05
N ASN A 123 -11.09 5.94 -3.24
CA ASN A 123 -10.36 4.77 -3.69
C ASN A 123 -11.30 3.64 -4.15
N LYS A 124 -12.41 3.41 -3.42
CA LYS A 124 -13.47 2.50 -3.85
C LYS A 124 -14.01 2.90 -5.22
N LYS A 125 -14.42 4.15 -5.39
CA LYS A 125 -14.96 4.69 -6.65
C LYS A 125 -13.99 4.50 -7.82
N LYS A 126 -12.71 4.83 -7.63
CA LYS A 126 -11.67 4.64 -8.67
C LYS A 126 -11.48 3.17 -9.05
N ALA A 127 -11.40 2.30 -8.04
CA ALA A 127 -11.19 0.88 -8.25
C ALA A 127 -12.41 0.25 -8.94
N GLU A 128 -13.63 0.54 -8.48
CA GLU A 128 -14.88 0.07 -9.08
C GLU A 128 -14.97 0.47 -10.55
N LYS A 129 -14.75 1.75 -10.87
CA LYS A 129 -14.78 2.25 -12.25
C LYS A 129 -13.84 1.48 -13.18
N LEU A 130 -12.64 1.14 -12.69
CA LEU A 130 -11.66 0.39 -13.49
C LEU A 130 -12.01 -1.09 -13.58
N TYR A 131 -12.42 -1.72 -12.48
CA TYR A 131 -12.83 -3.13 -12.49
C TYR A 131 -14.11 -3.37 -13.30
N ASP A 132 -15.09 -2.49 -13.22
CA ASP A 132 -16.32 -2.61 -14.03
C ASP A 132 -16.01 -2.53 -15.52
N PHE A 133 -15.08 -1.65 -15.91
CA PHE A 133 -14.62 -1.58 -17.29
C PHE A 133 -13.89 -2.87 -17.71
N ILE A 134 -13.00 -3.41 -16.88
CA ILE A 134 -12.28 -4.65 -17.17
C ILE A 134 -13.25 -5.82 -17.26
N ASP A 135 -14.17 -5.96 -16.30
CA ASP A 135 -15.11 -7.07 -16.22
C ASP A 135 -16.14 -7.07 -17.37
N SER A 136 -16.48 -5.90 -17.92
CA SER A 136 -17.40 -5.75 -19.06
C SER A 136 -16.72 -5.86 -20.43
N SER A 137 -15.40 -5.94 -20.46
CA SER A 137 -14.62 -5.91 -21.71
C SER A 137 -14.44 -7.29 -22.33
N ASP A 138 -14.52 -7.37 -23.65
CA ASP A 138 -14.10 -8.56 -24.40
C ASP A 138 -12.57 -8.67 -24.58
N LEU A 139 -11.83 -7.57 -24.28
CA LEU A 139 -10.38 -7.47 -24.48
C LEU A 139 -9.59 -7.77 -23.20
N TYR A 140 -10.14 -7.38 -22.04
CA TYR A 140 -9.44 -7.46 -20.75
C TYR A 140 -10.05 -8.55 -19.87
N GLU A 141 -9.25 -9.02 -18.90
CA GLU A 141 -9.70 -9.91 -17.84
C GLU A 141 -8.97 -9.65 -16.53
N ASN A 142 -9.65 -9.91 -15.42
CA ASN A 142 -9.06 -10.03 -14.10
C ASN A 142 -9.58 -11.30 -13.43
N ASN A 143 -8.67 -12.23 -13.13
CA ASN A 143 -9.00 -13.57 -12.64
C ASN A 143 -9.16 -13.65 -11.11
N LEU A 144 -9.03 -12.52 -10.40
CA LEU A 144 -9.22 -12.47 -8.95
C LEU A 144 -10.69 -12.46 -8.58
N GLN A 145 -11.02 -13.17 -7.50
CA GLN A 145 -12.35 -13.05 -6.88
C GLN A 145 -12.60 -11.59 -6.48
N LYS A 146 -13.81 -11.07 -6.74
CA LYS A 146 -14.15 -9.66 -6.47
C LYS A 146 -13.88 -9.24 -5.02
N SER A 147 -14.13 -10.15 -4.07
CA SER A 147 -13.88 -9.93 -2.64
C SER A 147 -12.40 -9.85 -2.25
N GLN A 148 -11.49 -10.19 -3.15
CA GLN A 148 -10.04 -10.18 -2.92
C GLN A 148 -9.30 -9.14 -3.77
N ARG A 149 -10.02 -8.30 -4.49
CA ARG A 149 -9.42 -7.28 -5.37
C ARG A 149 -8.89 -6.09 -4.58
N SER A 150 -7.67 -5.66 -4.92
CA SER A 150 -7.05 -4.48 -4.33
C SER A 150 -7.73 -3.20 -4.79
N LEU A 151 -7.94 -2.25 -3.87
CA LEU A 151 -8.46 -0.92 -4.19
C LEU A 151 -7.36 0.07 -4.64
N THR A 152 -6.09 -0.32 -4.53
CA THR A 152 -4.94 0.56 -4.85
C THR A 152 -4.05 0.02 -5.96
N ASN A 153 -4.11 -1.28 -6.23
CA ASN A 153 -3.29 -1.95 -7.25
C ASN A 153 -4.18 -2.84 -8.11
N VAL A 154 -4.78 -2.26 -9.13
CA VAL A 154 -5.64 -2.98 -10.06
C VAL A 154 -4.78 -3.69 -11.11
N THR A 155 -4.78 -5.02 -11.08
CA THR A 155 -4.10 -5.85 -12.09
C THR A 155 -5.09 -6.32 -13.13
N PHE A 156 -4.64 -6.54 -14.35
CA PHE A 156 -5.44 -7.13 -15.42
C PHE A 156 -4.54 -7.70 -16.52
N ASN A 157 -5.10 -8.58 -17.33
CA ASN A 157 -4.46 -9.14 -18.51
C ASN A 157 -5.25 -8.76 -19.75
N LEU A 158 -4.60 -8.82 -20.90
CA LEU A 158 -5.32 -8.92 -22.16
C LEU A 158 -5.61 -10.41 -22.43
N LYS A 159 -6.82 -10.72 -22.92
CA LYS A 159 -7.21 -12.10 -23.29
C LYS A 159 -6.34 -12.69 -24.41
N ASN A 160 -5.68 -11.82 -25.19
CA ASN A 160 -4.69 -12.20 -26.19
C ASN A 160 -3.35 -11.54 -25.84
N ASP A 161 -2.38 -12.32 -25.42
CA ASP A 161 -1.05 -11.89 -25.01
C ASP A 161 -0.22 -11.24 -26.15
N ASP A 162 -0.49 -11.56 -27.41
CA ASP A 162 0.18 -10.95 -28.57
C ASP A 162 -0.07 -9.43 -28.64
N LEU A 163 -1.14 -8.95 -28.00
CA LEU A 163 -1.48 -7.53 -27.95
C LEU A 163 -0.75 -6.75 -26.87
N ASN A 164 -0.05 -7.41 -25.93
CA ASN A 164 0.57 -6.77 -24.77
C ASN A 164 1.54 -5.65 -25.17
N SER A 165 2.42 -5.88 -26.16
CA SER A 165 3.37 -4.86 -26.60
C SER A 165 2.64 -3.66 -27.22
N SER A 166 1.71 -3.91 -28.15
CA SER A 166 0.93 -2.87 -28.80
C SER A 166 0.10 -2.05 -27.80
N PHE A 167 -0.46 -2.72 -26.80
CA PHE A 167 -1.19 -2.04 -25.71
C PHE A 167 -0.30 -1.09 -24.93
N LEU A 168 0.90 -1.54 -24.51
CA LEU A 168 1.83 -0.71 -23.75
C LEU A 168 2.34 0.49 -24.57
N ASP A 169 2.60 0.30 -25.86
CA ASP A 169 3.02 1.38 -26.75
C ASP A 169 1.90 2.44 -26.92
N LYS A 170 0.66 1.97 -27.16
CA LYS A 170 -0.52 2.85 -27.26
C LYS A 170 -0.80 3.55 -25.93
N SER A 171 -0.69 2.86 -24.81
CA SER A 171 -0.84 3.46 -23.48
C SER A 171 0.15 4.58 -23.26
N LYS A 172 1.43 4.35 -23.56
CA LYS A 172 2.49 5.36 -23.47
C LYS A 172 2.21 6.55 -24.37
N ALA A 173 1.78 6.33 -25.61
CA ALA A 173 1.42 7.39 -26.55
C ALA A 173 0.23 8.24 -26.07
N ASN A 174 -0.65 7.68 -25.23
CA ASN A 174 -1.76 8.37 -24.59
C ASN A 174 -1.45 8.83 -23.15
N SER A 175 -0.17 8.94 -22.79
CA SER A 175 0.29 9.39 -21.46
C SER A 175 -0.12 8.49 -20.28
N LEU A 176 -0.52 7.25 -20.55
CA LEU A 176 -0.76 6.23 -19.54
C LEU A 176 0.54 5.45 -19.28
N LEU A 177 1.30 5.93 -18.31
CA LEU A 177 2.64 5.42 -18.03
C LEU A 177 2.65 4.30 -16.98
N ASN A 178 3.68 3.44 -17.04
CA ASN A 178 3.97 2.43 -16.02
C ASN A 178 2.86 1.38 -15.79
N LEU A 179 2.10 1.06 -16.83
CA LEU A 179 1.04 0.04 -16.75
C LEU A 179 1.57 -1.39 -16.86
N LYS A 180 2.83 -1.61 -17.28
CA LYS A 180 3.42 -2.96 -17.36
C LYS A 180 3.41 -3.62 -15.98
N GLY A 181 2.87 -4.83 -15.91
CA GLY A 181 2.86 -5.63 -14.69
C GLY A 181 4.25 -6.04 -14.22
N HIS A 182 4.30 -6.67 -13.06
CA HIS A 182 5.58 -7.11 -12.48
C HIS A 182 6.22 -8.22 -13.31
N ALA A 183 7.55 -8.23 -13.40
CA ALA A 183 8.29 -9.19 -14.24
C ALA A 183 8.01 -10.67 -13.91
N LEU A 184 7.64 -10.99 -12.65
CA LEU A 184 7.33 -12.35 -12.21
C LEU A 184 5.94 -12.85 -12.64
N VAL A 185 4.98 -11.95 -12.89
CA VAL A 185 3.59 -12.34 -13.15
C VAL A 185 3.07 -11.84 -14.50
N GLY A 186 3.77 -10.90 -15.14
CA GLY A 186 3.34 -10.33 -16.42
C GLY A 186 2.12 -9.44 -16.33
N GLY A 187 1.33 -9.36 -17.39
CA GLY A 187 0.10 -8.59 -17.48
C GLY A 187 0.31 -7.09 -17.32
N MET A 188 -0.73 -6.45 -16.83
CA MET A 188 -0.80 -5.01 -16.60
C MET A 188 -1.14 -4.71 -15.13
N ARG A 189 -0.71 -3.55 -14.65
CA ARG A 189 -1.06 -3.09 -13.30
C ARG A 189 -1.21 -1.59 -13.27
N ALA A 190 -2.39 -1.12 -12.88
CA ALA A 190 -2.65 0.27 -12.56
C ALA A 190 -2.52 0.49 -11.06
N SER A 191 -1.56 1.33 -10.64
CA SER A 191 -1.39 1.75 -9.25
C SER A 191 -2.09 3.08 -9.05
N ILE A 192 -3.24 3.06 -8.35
CA ILE A 192 -4.17 4.18 -8.20
C ILE A 192 -4.24 4.69 -6.77
N TYR A 193 -3.08 4.94 -6.16
CA TYR A 193 -2.98 5.46 -4.79
C TYR A 193 -3.73 6.77 -4.58
N ASN A 194 -3.77 7.26 -3.34
CA ASN A 194 -4.58 8.43 -2.94
C ASN A 194 -4.38 9.66 -3.82
N ALA A 195 -3.17 9.93 -4.28
CA ALA A 195 -2.86 11.11 -5.08
C ALA A 195 -3.33 11.02 -6.56
N MET A 196 -3.68 9.83 -7.03
CA MET A 196 -4.27 9.67 -8.36
C MET A 196 -5.72 10.17 -8.34
N PRO A 197 -6.07 11.21 -9.13
CA PRO A 197 -7.47 11.64 -9.27
C PRO A 197 -8.31 10.58 -9.99
N GLU A 198 -9.62 10.78 -9.95
CA GLU A 198 -10.59 9.96 -10.70
C GLU A 198 -10.49 10.17 -12.22
#